data_3d1df575304ae1d541289e0905cc5ecd
#
_entry.id   3d1df575304ae1d541289e0905cc5ecd
#
_cell.length_a   1.000
_cell.length_b   1.000
_cell.length_c   1.000
_cell.angle_alpha   90.00
_cell.angle_beta   90.00
_cell.angle_gamma   90.00
#
_symmetry.space_group_name_H-M   'P 1'
#
loop_
_entity.id
_entity.type
_entity.pdbx_description
1 polymer ?
#
loop_
_entity_poly.entity_id
_entity_poly.type
_entity_poly.pdbx_seq_one_letter_code
_entity_poly.pdbx_strand_id
1 'polypeptide(L)'
;MDSISILQSLIKIPSFSREENDVADFFEKKMREVLNLNVQRHKNNLWVCSPDYDTQKPTILLSAHLDTVKPTSNWTKDPFSATIEDEKL
;
A
#
# COMPACT_ATOMS: atom_id res chain seq x y z
N MET A 1 0.45 -6.82 12.89
CA MET A 1 0.05 -7.06 11.49
C MET A 1 1.30 -7.17 10.65
N ASP A 2 1.50 -8.26 9.96
CA ASP A 2 2.68 -8.46 9.13
C ASP A 2 2.47 -7.91 7.72
N SER A 3 3.51 -7.97 6.90
CA SER A 3 3.46 -7.40 5.55
C SER A 3 2.47 -8.13 4.64
N ILE A 4 2.29 -9.43 4.82
CA ILE A 4 1.33 -10.21 4.03
C ILE A 4 -0.10 -9.80 4.36
N SER A 5 -0.42 -9.66 5.64
CA SER A 5 -1.75 -9.22 6.08
C SER A 5 -2.07 -7.81 5.57
N ILE A 6 -1.11 -6.91 5.61
CA ILE A 6 -1.28 -5.55 5.09
C ILE A 6 -1.53 -5.60 3.58
N LEU A 7 -0.75 -6.36 2.84
CA LEU A 7 -0.92 -6.50 1.39
C LEU A 7 -2.28 -7.09 1.05
N GLN A 8 -2.72 -8.14 1.75
CA GLN A 8 -4.05 -8.71 1.54
C GLN A 8 -5.15 -7.68 1.76
N SER A 9 -5.02 -6.87 2.81
CA SER A 9 -6.00 -5.80 3.09
C SER A 9 -6.02 -4.74 2.00
N LEU A 10 -4.86 -4.38 1.46
CA LEU A 10 -4.76 -3.43 0.36
C LEU A 10 -5.42 -3.97 -0.92
N ILE A 11 -5.21 -5.26 -1.21
CA ILE A 11 -5.79 -5.89 -2.40
C ILE A 11 -7.32 -5.86 -2.36
N LYS A 12 -7.90 -6.02 -1.18
CA LYS A 12 -9.36 -6.04 -1.01
C LYS A 12 -10.02 -4.69 -1.25
N ILE A 13 -9.25 -3.61 -1.28
CA ILE A 13 -9.77 -2.26 -1.52
C ILE A 13 -9.54 -1.92 -2.99
N PRO A 14 -10.61 -1.73 -3.81
CA PRO A 14 -10.42 -1.29 -5.19
C PRO A 14 -9.68 0.04 -5.25
N SER A 15 -8.64 0.12 -6.08
CA SER A 15 -7.77 1.29 -6.16
C SER A 15 -7.36 1.58 -7.59
N PHE A 16 -8.37 1.64 -8.48
CA PHE A 16 -8.13 1.97 -9.89
C PHE A 16 -7.49 3.34 -10.02
N SER A 17 -6.70 3.53 -11.06
CA SER A 17 -6.03 4.82 -11.30
C SER A 17 -7.02 5.98 -11.21
N ARG A 18 -6.65 7.01 -10.46
CA ARG A 18 -7.47 8.20 -10.15
C ARG A 18 -8.64 7.93 -9.20
N GLU A 19 -8.76 6.71 -8.68
CA GLU A 19 -9.80 6.32 -7.72
C GLU A 19 -9.17 5.65 -6.49
N GLU A 20 -7.96 6.08 -6.11
CA GLU A 20 -7.19 5.43 -5.06
C GLU A 20 -7.35 6.07 -3.68
N ASN A 21 -8.35 6.93 -3.50
CA ASN A 21 -8.52 7.64 -2.23
C ASN A 21 -8.75 6.68 -1.04
N ASP A 22 -9.57 5.66 -1.23
CA ASP A 22 -9.90 4.72 -0.15
C ASP A 22 -8.69 3.90 0.29
N VAL A 23 -7.88 3.44 -0.66
CA VAL A 23 -6.68 2.67 -0.34
C VAL A 23 -5.64 3.57 0.33
N ALA A 24 -5.54 4.83 -0.08
CA ALA A 24 -4.63 5.79 0.55
C ALA A 24 -5.05 6.07 1.99
N ASP A 25 -6.34 6.25 2.24
CA ASP A 25 -6.87 6.45 3.59
C ASP A 25 -6.57 5.26 4.48
N PHE A 26 -6.80 4.04 3.99
CA PHE A 26 -6.51 2.82 4.72
C PHE A 26 -5.02 2.71 5.05
N PHE A 27 -4.17 2.96 4.06
CA PHE A 27 -2.72 2.81 4.24
C PHE A 27 -2.17 3.83 5.22
N GLU A 28 -2.63 5.08 5.14
CA GLU A 28 -2.25 6.12 6.09
C GLU A 28 -2.61 5.72 7.52
N LYS A 29 -3.84 5.26 7.71
CA LYS A 29 -4.32 4.84 9.02
C LYS A 29 -3.47 3.70 9.60
N LYS A 30 -3.15 2.70 8.78
CA LYS A 30 -2.33 1.57 9.24
C LYS A 30 -0.92 1.99 9.59
N MET A 31 -0.30 2.86 8.80
CA MET A 31 1.03 3.32 9.09
C MET A 31 1.09 4.12 10.39
N ARG A 32 0.09 4.96 10.66
CA ARG A 32 0.05 5.77 11.89
C ARG A 32 -0.30 4.93 13.12
N GLU A 33 -1.35 4.11 13.03
CA GLU A 33 -1.90 3.43 14.21
C GLU A 33 -1.18 2.12 14.54
N VAL A 34 -0.83 1.33 13.53
CA VAL A 34 -0.25 0.01 13.74
C VAL A 34 1.26 0.06 13.75
N LEU A 35 1.87 0.77 12.79
CA LEU A 35 3.31 0.84 12.64
C LEU A 35 3.92 2.03 13.36
N ASN A 36 3.10 2.93 13.88
CA ASN A 36 3.51 4.11 14.63
C ASN A 36 4.52 4.98 13.87
N LEU A 37 4.28 5.15 12.57
CA LEU A 37 5.14 5.94 11.70
C LEU A 37 4.58 7.35 11.54
N ASN A 38 5.48 8.34 11.39
CA ASN A 38 5.08 9.71 11.12
C ASN A 38 4.90 9.92 9.62
N VAL A 39 3.67 9.73 9.15
CA VAL A 39 3.33 9.75 7.74
C VAL A 39 3.01 11.17 7.29
N GLN A 40 3.56 11.55 6.14
CA GLN A 40 3.18 12.77 5.43
C GLN A 40 2.25 12.39 4.29
N ARG A 41 1.28 13.25 3.99
CA ARG A 41 0.35 13.00 2.90
C ARG A 41 0.05 14.27 2.12
N HIS A 42 0.00 14.16 0.80
CA HIS A 42 -0.49 15.20 -0.09
C HIS A 42 -1.41 14.53 -1.11
N LYS A 43 -2.72 14.81 -1.03
CA LYS A 43 -3.75 14.12 -1.81
C LYS A 43 -3.67 12.62 -1.54
N ASN A 44 -3.35 11.78 -2.54
CA ASN A 44 -3.21 10.34 -2.37
C ASN A 44 -1.75 9.88 -2.38
N ASN A 45 -0.82 10.82 -2.26
CA ASN A 45 0.60 10.52 -2.13
C ASN A 45 0.98 10.48 -0.66
N LEU A 46 1.62 9.39 -0.26
CA LEU A 46 2.06 9.17 1.12
C LEU A 46 3.55 8.93 1.12
N TRP A 47 4.23 9.50 2.12
CA TRP A 47 5.65 9.20 2.31
C TRP A 47 6.01 9.27 3.78
N VAL A 48 7.10 8.60 4.12
CA VAL A 48 7.62 8.57 5.48
C VAL A 48 9.14 8.51 5.39
N CYS A 49 9.79 9.21 6.33
CA CYS A 49 11.23 9.11 6.49
C CYS A 49 11.53 8.14 7.63
N SER A 50 12.59 7.33 7.46
CA SER A 50 13.08 6.48 8.53
C SER A 50 13.41 7.32 9.79
N PRO A 51 13.26 6.77 10.99
CA PRO A 51 13.68 7.48 12.22
C PRO A 51 15.15 7.89 12.18
N ASP A 52 15.97 7.17 11.41
CA ASP A 52 17.40 7.46 11.27
C ASP A 52 17.71 8.43 10.12
N TYR A 53 16.69 9.00 9.49
CA TYR A 53 16.89 9.93 8.38
C TYR A 53 17.72 11.14 8.84
N ASP A 54 18.77 11.44 8.06
CA ASP A 54 19.67 12.54 8.33
C ASP A 54 20.08 13.16 7.00
N THR A 55 19.86 14.46 6.84
CA THR A 55 20.21 15.19 5.61
C THR A 55 21.71 15.18 5.31
N GLN A 56 22.55 14.87 6.32
CA GLN A 56 23.99 14.78 6.17
C GLN A 56 24.46 13.43 5.64
N LYS A 57 23.56 12.44 5.51
CA LYS A 57 23.87 11.09 5.05
C LYS A 57 23.25 10.84 3.68
N PRO A 58 23.81 9.92 2.88
CA PRO A 58 23.18 9.50 1.63
C PRO A 58 21.77 8.96 1.88
N THR A 59 20.84 9.24 0.98
CA THR A 59 19.44 8.85 1.09
C THR A 59 19.08 7.88 -0.04
N ILE A 60 18.38 6.80 0.30
CA ILE A 60 17.77 5.90 -0.67
C ILE A 60 16.27 6.12 -0.62
N LEU A 61 15.66 6.40 -1.78
CA LEU A 61 14.22 6.52 -1.90
C LEU A 61 13.64 5.22 -2.45
N LEU A 62 12.73 4.61 -1.68
CA LEU A 62 11.94 3.47 -2.16
C LEU A 62 10.58 4.00 -2.57
N SER A 63 10.17 3.72 -3.80
CA SER A 63 8.94 4.25 -4.35
C SER A 63 8.09 3.14 -4.94
N ALA A 64 6.78 3.20 -4.69
CA ALA A 64 5.81 2.26 -5.23
C ALA A 64 4.49 3.01 -5.46
N HIS A 65 3.57 2.37 -6.18
CA HIS A 65 2.26 2.95 -6.40
C HIS A 65 1.17 2.14 -5.69
N LEU A 66 0.06 2.79 -5.40
CA LEU A 66 -1.11 2.17 -4.76
C LEU A 66 -2.21 1.84 -5.77
N ASP A 67 -2.23 2.53 -6.91
CA ASP A 67 -3.25 2.33 -7.92
C ASP A 67 -3.04 1.04 -8.69
N THR A 68 -4.14 0.52 -9.21
CA THR A 68 -4.15 -0.68 -10.02
C THR A 68 -4.96 -0.43 -11.30
N VAL A 69 -4.79 -1.31 -12.28
CA VAL A 69 -5.65 -1.32 -13.46
C VAL A 69 -6.94 -2.07 -13.15
N LYS A 70 -8.00 -1.80 -13.91
CA LYS A 70 -9.23 -2.57 -13.78
C LYS A 70 -8.98 -4.01 -14.20
N PRO A 71 -9.48 -5.00 -13.42
CA PRO A 71 -9.28 -6.39 -13.78
C PRO A 71 -10.05 -6.75 -15.04
N THR A 72 -9.51 -7.72 -15.78
CA THR A 72 -10.14 -8.25 -16.99
C THR A 72 -10.96 -9.50 -16.63
N SER A 73 -11.71 -10.02 -17.60
CA SER A 73 -12.51 -11.23 -17.40
C SER A 73 -11.69 -12.52 -17.33
N ASN A 74 -10.38 -12.45 -17.58
CA ASN A 74 -9.50 -13.62 -17.63
C ASN A 74 -8.93 -14.06 -16.28
N TRP A 75 -9.32 -13.40 -15.19
CA TRP A 75 -8.86 -13.77 -13.87
C TRP A 75 -9.42 -15.13 -13.44
N THR A 76 -8.55 -16.01 -12.90
CA THR A 76 -8.97 -17.32 -12.38
C THR A 76 -9.45 -17.26 -10.94
N LYS A 77 -9.07 -16.23 -10.21
CA LYS A 77 -9.52 -15.94 -8.83
C LYS A 77 -10.22 -14.59 -8.83
N ASP A 78 -11.00 -14.35 -7.78
CA ASP A 78 -11.54 -13.00 -7.55
C ASP A 78 -10.36 -12.04 -7.35
N PRO A 79 -10.19 -11.00 -8.19
CA PRO A 79 -9.05 -10.10 -8.07
C PRO A 79 -8.99 -9.32 -6.75
N PHE A 80 -10.09 -9.20 -6.02
CA PHE A 80 -10.14 -8.50 -4.74
C PHE A 80 -10.20 -9.45 -3.53
N SER A 81 -10.00 -10.76 -3.73
CA SER A 81 -10.09 -11.73 -2.63
C SER A 81 -8.79 -11.90 -1.84
N ALA A 82 -7.66 -11.53 -2.43
CA ALA A 82 -6.34 -11.70 -1.82
C ALA A 82 -6.08 -13.16 -1.42
N THR A 83 -6.44 -14.08 -2.30
CA THR A 83 -6.29 -15.51 -2.08
C THR A 83 -4.83 -15.94 -2.09
N ILE A 84 -4.41 -16.75 -1.10
CA ILE A 84 -3.08 -17.35 -1.10
C ILE A 84 -3.22 -18.81 -1.49
N GLU A 85 -2.49 -19.22 -2.53
CA GLU A 85 -2.51 -20.59 -3.04
C GLU A 85 -1.11 -20.98 -3.46
N ASP A 86 -0.63 -22.15 -3.00
CA ASP A 86 0.72 -22.63 -3.28
C ASP A 86 1.79 -21.60 -2.90
N GLU A 87 1.61 -20.93 -1.75
CA GLU A 87 2.51 -19.87 -1.25
C GLU A 87 2.57 -18.65 -2.17
N LYS A 88 1.57 -18.45 -3.02
CA LYS A 88 1.48 -17.30 -3.94
C LYS A 88 0.23 -16.48 -3.65
N LEU A 89 0.39 -15.18 -3.64
CA LEU A 89 -0.69 -14.22 -3.41
C LEU A 89 -1.22 -13.67 -4.75
#